data_3cf9594fd093fbf2f526080e19c3a692
#
_entry.id   3cf9594fd093fbf2f526080e19c3a692
#
_cell.length_a   1.000
_cell.length_b   1.000
_cell.length_c   1.000
_cell.angle_alpha   90.00
_cell.angle_beta   90.00
_cell.angle_gamma   90.00
#
_symmetry.space_group_name_H-M   'P 1'
#
loop_
_entity.id
_entity.type
_entity.pdbx_description
1 polymer ?
#
loop_
_entity_poly.entity_id
_entity_poly.type
_entity_poly.pdbx_seq_one_letter_code
_entity_poly.pdbx_strand_id
1 'polypeptide(L)'
;DAALAVAGECGGLDAFVKKMNDKAKTLGLKNTQFENPSGLDGEGHHTTAKELARLAAYALKNDTFAEIVGTKEYTNGTRTLRNHNKLLWRYDGAIGVKTGFTKKCGRCLVSAAKRNGRMVVAVTLNDGNDWNDHMELLDEAFASYKEHTMHTAGTTVREIEIIGGTKPEVAVKTAKDGTLSC
;
A
#
# COMPACT_ATOMS: atom_id res chain seq x y z
N ASP A 1 0.19 -18.44 12.96
CA ASP A 1 -0.40 -19.70 12.49
C ASP A 1 -1.06 -19.57 11.12
N ALA A 2 -1.93 -18.54 10.89
CA ALA A 2 -2.59 -18.37 9.59
C ALA A 2 -1.60 -18.16 8.42
N ALA A 3 -0.56 -17.36 8.61
CA ALA A 3 0.46 -17.14 7.57
C ALA A 3 1.22 -18.43 7.22
N LEU A 4 1.48 -19.28 8.20
CA LEU A 4 2.10 -20.60 7.99
C LEU A 4 1.17 -21.57 7.27
N ALA A 5 -0.14 -21.54 7.58
CA ALA A 5 -1.13 -22.35 6.88
C ALA A 5 -1.21 -21.96 5.40
N VAL A 6 -1.26 -20.66 5.09
CA VAL A 6 -1.24 -20.15 3.71
C VAL A 6 0.05 -20.56 2.99
N ALA A 7 1.21 -20.50 3.67
CA ALA A 7 2.48 -20.93 3.10
C ALA A 7 2.47 -22.44 2.77
N GLY A 8 1.85 -23.25 3.63
CA GLY A 8 1.65 -24.69 3.39
C GLY A 8 0.90 -24.97 2.09
N GLU A 9 -0.24 -24.31 1.88
CA GLU A 9 -1.05 -24.43 0.67
C GLU A 9 -0.35 -23.87 -0.60
N CYS A 10 0.62 -22.98 -0.41
CA CYS A 10 1.37 -22.35 -1.52
C CYS A 10 2.68 -23.08 -1.90
N GLY A 11 2.85 -24.32 -1.47
CA GLY A 11 4.00 -25.16 -1.81
C GLY A 11 5.04 -25.31 -0.68
N GLY A 12 4.66 -24.97 0.54
CA GLY A 12 5.51 -25.06 1.73
C GLY A 12 6.26 -23.77 2.05
N LEU A 13 6.88 -23.77 3.22
CA LEU A 13 7.50 -22.58 3.81
C LEU A 13 8.57 -21.96 2.91
N ASP A 14 9.53 -22.78 2.46
CA ASP A 14 10.68 -22.31 1.67
C ASP A 14 10.22 -21.75 0.31
N ALA A 15 9.29 -22.45 -0.34
CA ALA A 15 8.73 -22.01 -1.62
C ALA A 15 7.96 -20.67 -1.46
N PHE A 16 7.25 -20.53 -0.36
CA PHE A 16 6.51 -19.29 -0.07
C PHE A 16 7.45 -18.13 0.24
N VAL A 17 8.46 -18.32 1.09
CA VAL A 17 9.49 -17.31 1.39
C VAL A 17 10.24 -16.91 0.12
N LYS A 18 10.56 -17.88 -0.74
CA LYS A 18 11.14 -17.57 -2.06
C LYS A 18 10.22 -16.65 -2.87
N LYS A 19 8.92 -16.93 -2.95
CA LYS A 19 7.94 -16.08 -3.64
C LYS A 19 7.86 -14.67 -3.04
N MET A 20 7.93 -14.54 -1.71
CA MET A 20 7.97 -13.24 -1.02
C MET A 20 9.20 -12.43 -1.45
N ASN A 21 10.39 -13.04 -1.44
CA ASN A 21 11.63 -12.39 -1.84
C ASN A 21 11.68 -12.08 -3.35
N ASP A 22 11.18 -12.95 -4.21
CA ASP A 22 11.05 -12.70 -5.65
C ASP A 22 10.10 -11.50 -5.92
N LYS A 23 9.03 -11.37 -5.15
CA LYS A 23 8.13 -10.21 -5.21
C LYS A 23 8.84 -8.94 -4.75
N ALA A 24 9.58 -8.97 -3.65
CA ALA A 24 10.38 -7.84 -3.18
C ALA A 24 11.36 -7.35 -4.26
N LYS A 25 12.08 -8.27 -4.92
CA LYS A 25 12.97 -7.95 -6.05
C LYS A 25 12.21 -7.31 -7.22
N THR A 26 11.07 -7.88 -7.60
CA THR A 26 10.23 -7.35 -8.70
C THR A 26 9.76 -5.92 -8.42
N LEU A 27 9.51 -5.59 -7.16
CA LEU A 27 9.11 -4.24 -6.72
C LEU A 27 10.31 -3.30 -6.49
N GLY A 28 11.54 -3.78 -6.69
CA GLY A 28 12.77 -3.01 -6.49
C GLY A 28 13.07 -2.69 -5.03
N LEU A 29 12.64 -3.55 -4.10
CA LEU A 29 12.88 -3.41 -2.66
C LEU A 29 14.25 -3.99 -2.33
N LYS A 30 15.30 -3.19 -2.44
CA LYS A 30 16.70 -3.65 -2.35
C LYS A 30 17.17 -3.93 -0.93
N ASN A 31 16.50 -3.35 0.06
CA ASN A 31 16.80 -3.49 1.50
C ASN A 31 15.69 -4.24 2.23
N THR A 32 15.01 -5.15 1.53
CA THR A 32 13.96 -5.99 2.10
C THR A 32 14.29 -7.45 1.85
N GLN A 33 14.34 -8.24 2.91
CA GLN A 33 14.49 -9.68 2.87
C GLN A 33 13.57 -10.34 3.88
N PHE A 34 12.89 -11.38 3.43
CA PHE A 34 11.99 -12.20 4.24
C PHE A 34 12.63 -13.55 4.53
N GLU A 35 12.55 -14.01 5.78
CA GLU A 35 12.96 -15.36 6.19
C GLU A 35 11.78 -16.24 6.59
N ASN A 36 10.63 -15.61 6.88
CA ASN A 36 9.41 -16.31 7.22
C ASN A 36 8.17 -15.46 6.87
N PRO A 37 6.99 -16.09 6.72
CA PRO A 37 5.75 -15.39 6.38
C PRO A 37 5.05 -14.76 7.59
N SER A 38 5.46 -15.08 8.81
CA SER A 38 4.79 -14.65 10.05
C SER A 38 5.31 -13.32 10.59
N GLY A 39 6.50 -12.88 10.17
CA GLY A 39 7.16 -11.67 10.67
C GLY A 39 7.85 -11.86 12.02
N LEU A 40 8.17 -13.11 12.39
CA LEU A 40 9.01 -13.38 13.55
C LEU A 40 10.45 -12.99 13.27
N ASP A 41 11.17 -12.65 14.33
CA ASP A 41 12.57 -12.23 14.23
C ASP A 41 13.44 -13.29 13.56
N GLY A 42 14.34 -12.85 12.71
CA GLY A 42 15.37 -13.64 12.05
C GLY A 42 16.61 -12.77 11.81
N GLU A 43 17.78 -13.40 11.61
CA GLU A 43 19.03 -12.65 11.42
C GLU A 43 19.05 -11.84 10.12
N GLY A 44 18.49 -12.41 9.05
CA GLY A 44 18.37 -11.77 7.73
C GLY A 44 17.01 -11.15 7.46
N HIS A 45 16.05 -11.20 8.39
CA HIS A 45 14.72 -10.64 8.21
C HIS A 45 14.72 -9.12 8.44
N HIS A 46 14.77 -8.33 7.37
CA HIS A 46 14.87 -6.88 7.46
C HIS A 46 14.11 -6.16 6.35
N THR A 47 13.83 -4.88 6.59
CA THR A 47 13.24 -3.96 5.63
C THR A 47 13.51 -2.50 6.04
N THR A 48 12.99 -1.55 5.26
CA THR A 48 12.95 -0.13 5.60
C THR A 48 11.52 0.39 5.57
N ALA A 49 11.23 1.47 6.30
CA ALA A 49 9.90 2.10 6.30
C ALA A 49 9.46 2.48 4.87
N LYS A 50 10.37 3.04 4.08
CA LYS A 50 10.12 3.41 2.67
C LYS A 50 9.73 2.19 1.81
N GLU A 51 10.41 1.07 1.99
CA GLU A 51 10.15 -0.13 1.20
C GLU A 51 8.86 -0.82 1.63
N LEU A 52 8.56 -0.86 2.93
CA LEU A 52 7.25 -1.31 3.43
C LEU A 52 6.10 -0.44 2.94
N ALA A 53 6.27 0.89 2.87
CA ALA A 53 5.26 1.77 2.30
C ALA A 53 4.99 1.45 0.81
N ARG A 54 6.05 1.19 0.03
CA ARG A 54 5.92 0.76 -1.37
C ARG A 54 5.21 -0.59 -1.50
N LEU A 55 5.57 -1.54 -0.65
CA LEU A 55 4.95 -2.86 -0.63
C LEU A 55 3.47 -2.78 -0.29
N ALA A 56 3.12 -2.00 0.74
CA ALA A 56 1.74 -1.79 1.15
C ALA A 56 0.91 -1.09 0.05
N ALA A 57 1.45 -0.04 -0.56
CA ALA A 57 0.80 0.66 -1.67
C ALA A 57 0.58 -0.25 -2.89
N TYR A 58 1.51 -1.16 -3.15
CA TYR A 58 1.33 -2.20 -4.18
C TYR A 58 0.23 -3.20 -3.79
N ALA A 59 0.26 -3.71 -2.57
CA ALA A 59 -0.68 -4.73 -2.09
C ALA A 59 -2.13 -4.21 -2.04
N LEU A 60 -2.32 -2.95 -1.65
CA LEU A 60 -3.63 -2.28 -1.61
C LEU A 60 -4.30 -2.07 -2.98
N LYS A 61 -3.58 -2.33 -4.09
CA LYS A 61 -4.20 -2.38 -5.43
C LYS A 61 -4.98 -3.66 -5.69
N ASN A 62 -4.81 -4.67 -4.85
CA ASN A 62 -5.59 -5.89 -4.86
C ASN A 62 -6.81 -5.71 -3.96
N ASP A 63 -8.01 -5.74 -4.54
CA ASP A 63 -9.26 -5.46 -3.82
C ASP A 63 -9.50 -6.46 -2.67
N THR A 64 -9.21 -7.74 -2.89
CA THR A 64 -9.33 -8.76 -1.84
C THR A 64 -8.40 -8.50 -0.67
N PHE A 65 -7.14 -8.11 -0.95
CA PHE A 65 -6.20 -7.72 0.10
C PHE A 65 -6.71 -6.50 0.86
N ALA A 66 -7.15 -5.47 0.15
CA ALA A 66 -7.65 -4.23 0.76
C ALA A 66 -8.89 -4.51 1.64
N GLU A 67 -9.81 -5.35 1.19
CA GLU A 67 -10.97 -5.79 1.95
C GLU A 67 -10.55 -6.50 3.25
N ILE A 68 -9.66 -7.49 3.16
CA ILE A 68 -9.20 -8.27 4.32
C ILE A 68 -8.52 -7.37 5.36
N VAL A 69 -7.57 -6.51 4.95
CA VAL A 69 -6.82 -5.68 5.91
C VAL A 69 -7.65 -4.52 6.47
N GLY A 70 -8.68 -4.09 5.75
CA GLY A 70 -9.64 -3.07 6.18
C GLY A 70 -10.80 -3.61 7.01
N THR A 71 -10.99 -4.93 7.07
CA THR A 71 -12.06 -5.55 7.85
C THR A 71 -11.83 -5.32 9.34
N LYS A 72 -12.78 -4.67 9.99
CA LYS A 72 -12.73 -4.35 11.43
C LYS A 72 -12.97 -5.56 12.30
N GLU A 73 -14.02 -6.31 11.98
CA GLU A 73 -14.45 -7.51 12.71
C GLU A 73 -14.94 -8.55 11.72
N TYR A 74 -14.66 -9.80 11.99
CA TYR A 74 -15.13 -10.93 11.20
C TYR A 74 -15.63 -12.03 12.12
N THR A 75 -16.85 -12.52 11.89
CA THR A 75 -17.44 -13.60 12.66
C THR A 75 -17.44 -14.88 11.81
N ASN A 76 -16.78 -15.90 12.32
CA ASN A 76 -16.82 -17.25 11.75
C ASN A 76 -17.57 -18.17 12.71
N GLY A 77 -18.84 -18.43 12.42
CA GLY A 77 -19.71 -19.23 13.29
C GLY A 77 -19.81 -18.65 14.70
N THR A 78 -19.10 -19.25 15.65
CA THR A 78 -19.15 -18.87 17.07
C THR A 78 -18.04 -17.90 17.50
N ARG A 79 -17.05 -17.62 16.65
CA ARG A 79 -15.91 -16.75 17.00
C ARG A 79 -15.96 -15.44 16.24
N THR A 80 -15.91 -14.35 16.96
CA THR A 80 -15.68 -13.01 16.41
C THR A 80 -14.21 -12.65 16.55
N LEU A 81 -13.56 -12.37 15.44
CA LEU A 81 -12.17 -11.90 15.34
C LEU A 81 -12.19 -10.39 15.16
N ARG A 82 -11.42 -9.68 15.96
CA ARG A 82 -11.30 -8.22 15.89
C ARG A 82 -9.92 -7.83 15.38
N ASN A 83 -9.88 -6.93 14.42
CA ASN A 83 -8.63 -6.41 13.88
C ASN A 83 -7.86 -5.63 14.96
N HIS A 84 -6.56 -5.84 15.08
CA HIS A 84 -5.72 -5.16 16.06
C HIS A 84 -5.34 -3.73 15.64
N ASN A 85 -5.56 -3.37 14.38
CA ASN A 85 -5.27 -2.03 13.89
C ASN A 85 -6.31 -1.03 14.41
N LYS A 86 -5.97 -0.31 15.48
CA LYS A 86 -6.87 0.65 16.14
C LYS A 86 -7.24 1.85 15.24
N LEU A 87 -6.45 2.17 14.22
CA LEU A 87 -6.75 3.28 13.31
C LEU A 87 -8.02 3.05 12.51
N LEU A 88 -8.40 1.80 12.24
CA LEU A 88 -9.68 1.48 11.60
C LEU A 88 -10.90 2.04 12.34
N TRP A 89 -10.79 2.30 13.64
CA TRP A 89 -11.86 2.90 14.46
C TRP A 89 -11.61 4.36 14.83
N ARG A 90 -10.34 4.81 14.81
CA ARG A 90 -9.92 6.10 15.37
C ARG A 90 -9.62 7.15 14.31
N TYR A 91 -9.35 6.73 13.06
CA TYR A 91 -8.91 7.63 12.01
C TYR A 91 -9.86 7.56 10.82
N ASP A 92 -10.41 8.71 10.44
CA ASP A 92 -11.31 8.80 9.30
C ASP A 92 -10.61 8.47 7.98
N GLY A 93 -11.24 7.60 7.19
CA GLY A 93 -10.69 7.10 5.95
C GLY A 93 -9.64 5.99 6.10
N ALA A 94 -9.35 5.48 7.31
CA ALA A 94 -8.41 4.36 7.49
C ALA A 94 -8.90 3.09 6.78
N ILE A 95 -8.00 2.46 6.00
CA ILE A 95 -8.28 1.28 5.17
C ILE A 95 -7.35 0.08 5.46
N GLY A 96 -6.50 0.15 6.44
CA GLY A 96 -5.57 -0.94 6.81
C GLY A 96 -4.32 -0.40 7.50
N VAL A 97 -3.24 -1.14 7.60
CA VAL A 97 -2.85 -2.38 6.89
C VAL A 97 -2.42 -3.46 7.89
N LYS A 98 -1.26 -3.27 8.59
CA LYS A 98 -0.66 -4.32 9.43
C LYS A 98 0.02 -3.75 10.65
N THR A 99 -0.26 -4.37 11.80
CA THR A 99 0.44 -4.16 13.07
C THR A 99 1.52 -5.24 13.26
N GLY A 100 2.60 -4.91 13.93
CA GLY A 100 3.64 -5.86 14.32
C GLY A 100 4.25 -5.50 15.67
N PHE A 101 4.66 -6.52 16.40
CA PHE A 101 5.42 -6.36 17.64
C PHE A 101 6.28 -7.59 17.91
N THR A 102 7.54 -7.37 18.16
CA THR A 102 8.43 -8.32 18.81
C THR A 102 9.27 -7.59 19.87
N LYS A 103 9.85 -8.32 20.80
CA LYS A 103 10.74 -7.71 21.81
C LYS A 103 12.00 -7.11 21.18
N LYS A 104 12.47 -7.66 20.06
CA LYS A 104 13.66 -7.20 19.35
C LYS A 104 13.37 -5.99 18.48
N CYS A 105 12.28 -6.02 17.72
CA CYS A 105 11.96 -4.99 16.73
C CYS A 105 11.07 -3.87 17.26
N GLY A 106 10.52 -4.02 18.48
CA GLY A 106 9.56 -3.07 19.03
C GLY A 106 8.23 -3.08 18.28
N ARG A 107 7.46 -2.01 18.42
CA ARG A 107 6.19 -1.82 17.73
C ARG A 107 6.44 -1.31 16.31
N CYS A 108 5.83 -1.96 15.35
CA CYS A 108 5.88 -1.58 13.94
C CYS A 108 4.46 -1.47 13.41
N LEU A 109 4.18 -0.41 12.69
CA LEU A 109 2.87 -0.17 12.11
C LEU A 109 2.99 0.22 10.64
N VAL A 110 2.17 -0.40 9.82
CA VAL A 110 1.87 0.06 8.47
C VAL A 110 0.39 0.43 8.46
N SER A 111 0.07 1.68 8.17
CA SER A 111 -1.31 2.14 8.01
C SER A 111 -1.52 2.76 6.65
N ALA A 112 -2.77 2.79 6.23
CA ALA A 112 -3.19 3.49 5.03
C ALA A 112 -4.55 4.15 5.28
N ALA A 113 -4.73 5.31 4.67
CA ALA A 113 -6.00 6.01 4.65
C ALA A 113 -6.32 6.51 3.25
N LYS A 114 -7.62 6.63 2.94
CA LYS A 114 -8.11 7.13 1.66
C LYS A 114 -9.12 8.24 1.90
N ARG A 115 -8.87 9.43 1.35
CA ARG A 115 -9.78 10.60 1.38
C ARG A 115 -9.79 11.26 0.01
N ASN A 116 -10.96 11.59 -0.48
CA ASN A 116 -11.15 12.30 -1.77
C ASN A 116 -10.38 11.66 -2.95
N GLY A 117 -10.43 10.33 -3.05
CA GLY A 117 -9.73 9.60 -4.11
C GLY A 117 -8.24 9.35 -3.86
N ARG A 118 -7.61 10.11 -2.98
CA ARG A 118 -6.19 9.96 -2.61
C ARG A 118 -5.99 8.88 -1.55
N MET A 119 -4.94 8.09 -1.73
CA MET A 119 -4.49 7.10 -0.75
C MET A 119 -3.10 7.50 -0.23
N VAL A 120 -2.96 7.51 1.09
CA VAL A 120 -1.69 7.74 1.79
C VAL A 120 -1.35 6.50 2.59
N VAL A 121 -0.06 6.16 2.60
CA VAL A 121 0.48 5.06 3.41
C VAL A 121 1.53 5.63 4.35
N ALA A 122 1.41 5.33 5.64
CA ALA A 122 2.39 5.66 6.66
C ALA A 122 3.01 4.38 7.24
N VAL A 123 4.29 4.45 7.60
CA VAL A 123 5.04 3.34 8.21
C VAL A 123 5.94 3.86 9.32
N THR A 124 5.80 3.30 10.51
CA THR A 124 6.75 3.47 11.60
C THR A 124 7.36 2.12 12.00
N LEU A 125 8.64 2.14 12.39
CA LEU A 125 9.39 0.99 12.86
C LEU A 125 9.98 1.31 14.23
N ASN A 126 9.81 0.40 15.20
CA ASN A 126 10.23 0.57 16.59
C ASN A 126 9.70 1.87 17.22
N ASP A 127 8.41 2.10 17.10
CA ASP A 127 7.76 3.33 17.55
C ASP A 127 6.74 3.03 18.65
N GLY A 128 7.02 3.51 19.86
CA GLY A 128 6.16 3.31 21.04
C GLY A 128 4.85 4.10 20.99
N ASN A 129 4.78 5.18 20.20
CA ASN A 129 3.63 6.06 20.06
C ASN A 129 2.90 5.90 18.71
N ASP A 130 3.14 4.80 18.00
CA ASP A 130 2.74 4.49 16.64
C ASP A 130 1.33 4.97 16.23
N TRP A 131 0.34 4.87 17.14
CA TRP A 131 -1.04 5.27 16.81
C TRP A 131 -1.19 6.78 16.61
N ASN A 132 -0.59 7.60 17.48
CA ASN A 132 -0.67 9.04 17.37
C ASN A 132 0.21 9.56 16.24
N ASP A 133 1.43 9.05 16.14
CA ASP A 133 2.37 9.44 15.09
C ASP A 133 1.82 9.14 13.69
N HIS A 134 1.12 8.01 13.53
CA HIS A 134 0.45 7.70 12.25
C HIS A 134 -0.71 8.63 11.96
N MET A 135 -1.51 9.04 12.95
CA MET A 135 -2.57 10.03 12.73
C MET A 135 -2.00 11.36 12.27
N GLU A 136 -0.92 11.83 12.92
CA GLU A 136 -0.22 13.07 12.55
C GLU A 136 0.40 12.99 11.15
N LEU A 137 1.12 11.91 10.84
CA LEU A 137 1.71 11.67 9.50
C LEU A 137 0.67 11.64 8.39
N LEU A 138 -0.46 11.01 8.63
CA LEU A 138 -1.54 10.93 7.65
C LEU A 138 -2.22 12.29 7.47
N ASP A 139 -2.46 13.04 8.55
CA ASP A 139 -3.04 14.38 8.49
C ASP A 139 -2.11 15.36 7.79
N GLU A 140 -0.80 15.34 8.11
CA GLU A 140 0.22 16.13 7.43
C GLU A 140 0.26 15.82 5.92
N ALA A 141 0.25 14.54 5.55
CA ALA A 141 0.27 14.14 4.15
C ALA A 141 -1.00 14.58 3.39
N PHE A 142 -2.18 14.49 4.02
CA PHE A 142 -3.41 14.98 3.39
C PHE A 142 -3.48 16.51 3.29
N ALA A 143 -2.85 17.22 4.23
CA ALA A 143 -2.79 18.69 4.22
C ALA A 143 -1.75 19.22 3.23
N SER A 144 -0.56 18.60 3.19
CA SER A 144 0.59 19.10 2.44
C SER A 144 0.53 18.79 0.96
N TYR A 145 0.05 17.60 0.59
CA TYR A 145 -0.02 17.18 -0.81
C TYR A 145 -1.38 17.50 -1.40
N LYS A 146 -1.43 18.49 -2.30
CA LYS A 146 -2.64 18.86 -3.06
C LYS A 146 -2.60 18.26 -4.46
N GLU A 147 -3.76 17.90 -4.97
CA GLU A 147 -3.89 17.48 -6.36
C GLU A 147 -4.01 18.70 -7.25
N HIS A 148 -3.12 18.81 -8.23
CA HIS A 148 -3.14 19.87 -9.24
C HIS A 148 -3.50 19.26 -10.59
N THR A 149 -4.56 19.77 -11.20
CA THR A 149 -4.92 19.41 -12.57
C THR A 149 -3.93 20.05 -13.53
N MET A 150 -3.12 19.25 -14.18
CA MET A 150 -2.14 19.70 -15.18
C MET A 150 -2.79 20.00 -16.53
N HIS A 151 -3.79 19.23 -16.90
CA HIS A 151 -4.59 19.39 -18.09
C HIS A 151 -5.94 18.67 -17.95
N THR A 152 -6.95 19.22 -18.57
CA THR A 152 -8.29 18.63 -18.62
C THR A 152 -8.46 17.74 -19.84
N ALA A 153 -9.42 16.82 -19.78
CA ALA A 153 -9.81 16.02 -20.94
C ALA A 153 -10.19 16.91 -22.12
N GLY A 154 -9.77 16.50 -23.32
CA GLY A 154 -10.00 17.27 -24.54
C GLY A 154 -9.00 18.41 -24.81
N THR A 155 -8.02 18.65 -23.93
CA THR A 155 -6.93 19.62 -24.17
C THR A 155 -6.08 19.16 -25.37
N THR A 156 -5.90 20.03 -26.35
CA THR A 156 -5.02 19.74 -27.51
C THR A 156 -3.56 19.74 -27.04
N VAL A 157 -2.90 18.61 -27.21
CA VAL A 157 -1.49 18.44 -26.83
C VAL A 157 -0.56 18.69 -28.02
N ARG A 158 -1.01 18.31 -29.22
CA ARG A 158 -0.22 18.38 -30.45
C ARG A 158 -1.15 18.32 -31.66
N GLU A 159 -0.75 18.98 -32.72
CA GLU A 159 -1.30 18.79 -34.07
C GLU A 159 -0.36 17.94 -34.90
N ILE A 160 -0.92 16.99 -35.67
CA ILE A 160 -0.16 16.05 -36.50
C ILE A 160 -0.66 16.23 -37.93
N GLU A 161 0.29 16.47 -38.85
CA GLU A 161 0.00 16.49 -40.27
C GLU A 161 -0.41 15.10 -40.78
N ILE A 162 -1.42 15.08 -41.65
CA ILE A 162 -1.90 13.85 -42.26
C ILE A 162 -1.57 13.87 -43.76
N ILE A 163 -0.75 12.91 -44.17
CA ILE A 163 -0.43 12.70 -45.58
C ILE A 163 -1.57 11.85 -46.20
N GLY A 164 -2.24 12.42 -47.23
CA GLY A 164 -3.31 11.72 -47.96
C GLY A 164 -4.69 11.74 -47.31
N GLY A 165 -4.88 12.54 -46.22
CA GLY A 165 -6.17 12.70 -45.55
C GLY A 165 -7.04 13.80 -46.19
N THR A 166 -8.33 13.82 -45.81
CA THR A 166 -9.27 14.89 -46.19
C THR A 166 -9.03 16.20 -45.46
N LYS A 167 -8.26 16.16 -44.37
CA LYS A 167 -7.80 17.33 -43.59
C LYS A 167 -6.29 17.31 -43.52
N PRO A 168 -5.63 18.50 -43.57
CA PRO A 168 -4.18 18.57 -43.52
C PRO A 168 -3.61 18.19 -42.11
N GLU A 169 -4.37 18.42 -41.06
CA GLU A 169 -3.91 18.23 -39.70
C GLU A 169 -5.01 17.60 -38.80
N VAL A 170 -4.60 16.86 -37.80
CA VAL A 170 -5.46 16.32 -36.74
C VAL A 170 -4.91 16.68 -35.37
N ALA A 171 -5.78 17.24 -34.52
CA ALA A 171 -5.44 17.55 -33.14
C ALA A 171 -5.44 16.28 -32.28
N VAL A 172 -4.32 15.95 -31.67
CA VAL A 172 -4.20 14.94 -30.62
C VAL A 172 -4.61 15.58 -29.29
N LYS A 173 -5.65 15.03 -28.67
CA LYS A 173 -6.21 15.55 -27.42
C LYS A 173 -6.02 14.56 -26.28
N THR A 174 -5.97 15.09 -25.08
CA THR A 174 -5.97 14.25 -23.86
C THR A 174 -7.29 13.50 -23.73
N ALA A 175 -7.23 12.19 -23.46
CA ALA A 175 -8.43 11.35 -23.29
C ALA A 175 -9.12 11.55 -21.92
N LYS A 176 -8.34 12.00 -20.89
CA LYS A 176 -8.79 12.21 -19.51
C LYS A 176 -7.98 13.33 -18.86
N ASP A 177 -8.45 13.80 -17.72
CA ASP A 177 -7.72 14.75 -16.88
C ASP A 177 -6.38 14.14 -16.45
N GLY A 178 -5.33 14.94 -16.50
CA GLY A 178 -4.01 14.61 -15.94
C GLY A 178 -3.83 15.38 -14.64
N THR A 179 -3.60 14.67 -13.53
CA THR A 179 -3.40 15.24 -12.22
C THR A 179 -2.02 14.92 -11.68
N LEU A 180 -1.46 15.81 -10.90
CA LEU A 180 -0.21 15.65 -10.16
C LEU A 180 -0.46 15.99 -8.70
N SER A 181 0.02 15.14 -7.78
CA SER A 181 0.03 15.45 -6.33
C SER A 181 1.40 15.98 -5.96
N CYS A 182 1.49 17.20 -5.45
CA CYS A 182 2.70 17.86 -4.96
C CYS A 182 2.43 18.70 -3.71
#